data_bee66590ff8e9db2437c7570b25c6984
#
_entry.id   bee66590ff8e9db2437c7570b25c6984
#
_cell.length_a   1.000
_cell.length_b   1.000
_cell.length_c   1.000
_cell.angle_alpha   90.00
_cell.angle_beta   90.00
_cell.angle_gamma   90.00
#
_symmetry.space_group_name_H-M   'P 1'
#
loop_
_entity.id
_entity.type
_entity.pdbx_description
1 polymer ?
#
loop_
_entity_poly.entity_id
_entity_poly.type
_entity_poly.pdbx_seq_one_letter_code
_entity_poly.pdbx_strand_id
1 'polypeptide(L)'
;MTGPQTLDDFSPAEIQERDEYIRGRPPRLPLLPPEERTERQQELLDEMSMVVVDGVHKPREDKSALEILIRHAELYKAHMEVAQKYLSDCEMDIRDRELAILRIAWLSQAPFEWGSHVKIAKRNGITSEEIERVMEGSSAPGWRKQDRAIMRAVEELHFDSMVTDDTWSDLQQFYNDKKLIELLILAGQYKTVAYYQNSLRLPLPEGSMGLLAR
;
A
#
# COMPACT_ATOMS: atom_id res chain seq x y z
N MET A 1 18.74 -19.09 16.46
CA MET A 1 17.85 -18.22 15.65
C MET A 1 17.03 -19.14 14.78
N THR A 2 15.72 -19.21 15.01
CA THR A 2 14.80 -19.92 14.12
C THR A 2 14.88 -19.20 12.79
N GLY A 3 15.09 -19.94 11.68
CA GLY A 3 15.08 -19.37 10.33
C GLY A 3 13.80 -18.58 10.06
N PRO A 4 13.78 -17.74 9.02
CA PRO A 4 12.59 -16.95 8.69
C PRO A 4 11.39 -17.89 8.61
N GLN A 5 10.29 -17.50 9.25
CA GLN A 5 9.03 -18.20 9.07
C GLN A 5 8.77 -18.27 7.58
N THR A 6 8.66 -19.49 7.07
CA THR A 6 8.24 -19.69 5.68
C THR A 6 6.91 -18.98 5.52
N LEU A 7 6.85 -18.09 4.55
CA LEU A 7 5.59 -17.50 4.10
C LEU A 7 4.68 -18.66 3.70
N ASP A 8 3.76 -19.02 4.57
CA ASP A 8 2.66 -19.88 4.14
C ASP A 8 1.87 -19.05 3.13
N ASP A 9 1.94 -19.45 1.88
CA ASP A 9 1.15 -18.83 0.83
C ASP A 9 -0.31 -18.88 1.26
N PHE A 10 -0.95 -17.72 1.36
CA PHE A 10 -2.37 -17.68 1.68
C PHE A 10 -3.13 -18.50 0.65
N SER A 11 -3.88 -19.47 1.09
CA SER A 11 -4.74 -20.25 0.20
C SER A 11 -5.80 -19.35 -0.45
N PRO A 12 -6.29 -19.68 -1.64
CA PRO A 12 -7.36 -18.91 -2.28
C PRO A 12 -8.59 -18.71 -1.37
N ALA A 13 -8.89 -19.71 -0.51
CA ALA A 13 -9.99 -19.61 0.44
C ALA A 13 -9.74 -18.58 1.55
N GLU A 14 -8.52 -18.53 2.09
CA GLU A 14 -8.14 -17.53 3.12
C GLU A 14 -8.14 -16.11 2.55
N ILE A 15 -7.67 -15.94 1.30
CA ILE A 15 -7.71 -14.65 0.60
C ILE A 15 -9.16 -14.20 0.43
N GLN A 16 -10.04 -15.09 -0.03
CA GLN A 16 -11.44 -14.78 -0.23
C GLN A 16 -12.13 -14.47 1.11
N GLU A 17 -11.92 -15.27 2.14
CA GLU A 17 -12.46 -15.04 3.48
C GLU A 17 -12.01 -13.69 4.04
N ARG A 18 -10.74 -13.35 3.87
CA ARG A 18 -10.20 -12.06 4.32
C ARG A 18 -10.80 -10.89 3.57
N ASP A 19 -10.90 -10.99 2.25
CA ASP A 19 -11.48 -9.96 1.40
C ASP A 19 -12.95 -9.74 1.78
N GLU A 20 -13.73 -10.82 1.92
CA GLU A 20 -15.14 -10.76 2.35
C GLU A 20 -15.30 -10.22 3.78
N TYR A 21 -14.40 -10.58 4.70
CA TYR A 21 -14.45 -10.09 6.08
C TYR A 21 -14.31 -8.56 6.14
N ILE A 22 -13.48 -7.98 5.28
CA ILE A 22 -13.25 -6.53 5.26
C ILE A 22 -14.34 -5.83 4.45
N ARG A 23 -14.63 -6.30 3.24
CA ARG A 23 -15.56 -5.67 2.29
C ARG A 23 -17.04 -5.94 2.58
N GLY A 24 -17.36 -7.14 3.06
CA GLY A 24 -18.72 -7.58 3.32
C GLY A 24 -19.36 -7.02 4.60
N ARG A 25 -18.64 -6.17 5.34
CA ARG A 25 -19.11 -5.57 6.60
C ARG A 25 -19.06 -4.04 6.52
N PRO A 26 -19.96 -3.36 7.23
CA PRO A 26 -19.93 -1.90 7.27
C PRO A 26 -18.63 -1.39 7.90
N PRO A 27 -18.20 -0.16 7.57
CA PRO A 27 -17.11 0.51 8.26
C PRO A 27 -17.32 0.52 9.78
N ARG A 28 -16.24 0.44 10.55
CA ARG A 28 -16.34 0.52 12.03
C ARG A 28 -16.67 1.93 12.53
N LEU A 29 -16.31 2.92 11.74
CA LEU A 29 -16.71 4.31 11.95
C LEU A 29 -17.62 4.70 10.78
N PRO A 30 -18.80 5.30 11.03
CA PRO A 30 -19.65 5.78 9.95
C PRO A 30 -18.98 6.95 9.22
N LEU A 31 -19.44 7.26 8.03
CA LEU A 31 -19.07 8.49 7.34
C LEU A 31 -19.41 9.68 8.26
N LEU A 32 -18.56 10.69 8.30
CA LEU A 32 -18.83 11.92 9.04
C LEU A 32 -19.77 12.78 8.18
N PRO A 33 -21.06 12.94 8.59
CA PRO A 33 -22.01 13.66 7.79
C PRO A 33 -21.67 15.16 7.74
N PRO A 34 -22.02 15.88 6.67
CA PRO A 34 -21.65 17.29 6.48
C PRO A 34 -22.02 18.20 7.65
N GLU A 35 -23.18 17.98 8.25
CA GLU A 35 -23.70 18.76 9.38
C GLU A 35 -22.92 18.57 10.70
N GLU A 36 -22.15 17.51 10.82
CA GLU A 36 -21.30 17.24 11.99
C GLU A 36 -19.86 17.69 11.79
N ARG A 37 -19.49 18.15 10.58
CA ARG A 37 -18.13 18.59 10.27
C ARG A 37 -17.87 19.99 10.80
N THR A 38 -16.70 20.16 11.39
CA THR A 38 -16.17 21.52 11.62
C THR A 38 -15.75 22.14 10.29
N GLU A 39 -15.69 23.48 10.25
CA GLU A 39 -15.17 24.21 9.07
C GLU A 39 -13.80 23.69 8.63
N ARG A 40 -12.90 23.47 9.59
CA ARG A 40 -11.56 22.94 9.32
C ARG A 40 -11.55 21.54 8.73
N GLN A 41 -12.44 20.66 9.21
CA GLN A 41 -12.56 19.32 8.62
C GLN A 41 -13.08 19.37 7.18
N GLN A 42 -14.03 20.27 6.90
CA GLN A 42 -14.53 20.43 5.54
C GLN A 42 -13.45 20.99 4.59
N GLU A 43 -12.71 22.01 5.02
CA GLU A 43 -11.56 22.54 4.24
C GLU A 43 -10.55 21.45 3.89
N LEU A 44 -10.13 20.64 4.88
CA LEU A 44 -9.16 19.56 4.67
C LEU A 44 -9.72 18.42 3.81
N LEU A 45 -11.01 18.11 3.94
CA LEU A 45 -11.66 17.15 3.06
C LEU A 45 -11.62 17.63 1.60
N ASP A 46 -11.92 18.88 1.35
CA ASP A 46 -11.94 19.45 0.01
C ASP A 46 -10.51 19.49 -0.58
N GLU A 47 -9.52 19.89 0.22
CA GLU A 47 -8.09 19.86 -0.17
C GLU A 47 -7.64 18.43 -0.54
N MET A 48 -7.86 17.46 0.33
CA MET A 48 -7.43 16.07 0.14
C MET A 48 -8.26 15.31 -0.90
N SER A 49 -9.41 15.82 -1.26
CA SER A 49 -10.27 15.25 -2.30
C SER A 49 -9.81 15.57 -3.71
N MET A 50 -8.88 16.49 -3.88
CA MET A 50 -8.35 16.81 -5.21
C MET A 50 -7.31 15.76 -5.61
N VAL A 51 -7.41 15.26 -6.82
CA VAL A 51 -6.44 14.33 -7.42
C VAL A 51 -6.00 14.87 -8.77
N VAL A 52 -4.79 14.51 -9.17
CA VAL A 52 -4.29 14.84 -10.51
C VAL A 52 -4.52 13.63 -11.41
N VAL A 53 -5.30 13.83 -12.47
CA VAL A 53 -5.57 12.82 -13.49
C VAL A 53 -5.19 13.44 -14.84
N ASP A 54 -4.22 12.85 -15.53
CA ASP A 54 -3.70 13.34 -16.83
C ASP A 54 -3.26 14.81 -16.77
N GLY A 55 -2.61 15.22 -15.68
CA GLY A 55 -2.15 16.58 -15.45
C GLY A 55 -3.25 17.58 -15.08
N VAL A 56 -4.49 17.15 -14.91
CA VAL A 56 -5.63 17.99 -14.54
C VAL A 56 -6.06 17.69 -13.10
N HIS A 57 -6.21 18.74 -12.29
CA HIS A 57 -6.78 18.62 -10.95
C HIS A 57 -8.29 18.37 -11.05
N LYS A 58 -8.73 17.25 -10.47
CA LYS A 58 -10.14 16.85 -10.42
C LYS A 58 -10.50 16.41 -9.01
N PRO A 59 -11.74 16.66 -8.56
CA PRO A 59 -12.22 16.06 -7.31
C PRO A 59 -12.33 14.54 -7.47
N ARG A 60 -12.04 13.81 -6.39
CA ARG A 60 -12.34 12.37 -6.31
C ARG A 60 -13.83 12.15 -6.42
N GLU A 61 -14.24 11.16 -7.19
CA GLU A 61 -15.64 10.76 -7.29
C GLU A 61 -16.10 10.11 -5.99
N ASP A 62 -15.30 9.22 -5.42
CA ASP A 62 -15.57 8.56 -4.14
C ASP A 62 -14.68 9.16 -3.03
N LYS A 63 -15.34 9.74 -2.02
CA LYS A 63 -14.72 10.35 -0.84
C LYS A 63 -14.98 9.54 0.45
N SER A 64 -15.65 8.40 0.37
CA SER A 64 -16.12 7.65 1.53
C SER A 64 -15.03 7.36 2.55
N ALA A 65 -13.83 6.94 2.09
CA ALA A 65 -12.70 6.72 2.98
C ALA A 65 -12.22 8.00 3.67
N LEU A 66 -12.17 9.13 2.95
CA LEU A 66 -11.81 10.44 3.50
C LEU A 66 -12.82 10.92 4.52
N GLU A 67 -14.13 10.76 4.26
CA GLU A 67 -15.20 11.15 5.16
C GLU A 67 -15.20 10.39 6.49
N ILE A 68 -14.52 9.23 6.54
CA ILE A 68 -14.23 8.55 7.80
C ILE A 68 -13.00 9.16 8.47
N LEU A 69 -11.92 9.36 7.71
CA LEU A 69 -10.59 9.70 8.22
C LEU A 69 -10.45 11.16 8.66
N ILE A 70 -11.27 12.06 8.10
CA ILE A 70 -11.30 13.48 8.51
C ILE A 70 -11.76 13.69 9.95
N ARG A 71 -12.22 12.66 10.66
CA ARG A 71 -12.46 12.74 12.11
C ARG A 71 -11.20 13.15 12.87
N HIS A 72 -10.04 12.83 12.33
CA HIS A 72 -8.74 13.31 12.81
C HIS A 72 -7.96 13.95 11.65
N ALA A 73 -8.54 15.00 11.07
CA ALA A 73 -8.12 15.59 9.80
C ALA A 73 -6.64 16.02 9.78
N GLU A 74 -6.16 16.69 10.83
CA GLU A 74 -4.78 17.19 10.90
C GLU A 74 -3.75 16.03 10.92
N LEU A 75 -4.01 14.98 11.71
CA LEU A 75 -3.13 13.81 11.74
C LEU A 75 -3.13 13.10 10.39
N TYR A 76 -4.31 12.93 9.79
CA TYR A 76 -4.43 12.26 8.50
C TYR A 76 -3.77 13.07 7.38
N LYS A 77 -3.89 14.40 7.40
CA LYS A 77 -3.17 15.28 6.46
C LYS A 77 -1.67 15.10 6.56
N ALA A 78 -1.10 15.19 7.78
CA ALA A 78 0.33 15.00 8.00
C ALA A 78 0.82 13.62 7.53
N HIS A 79 0.03 12.58 7.77
CA HIS A 79 0.30 11.23 7.28
C HIS A 79 0.28 11.16 5.73
N MET A 80 -0.68 11.83 5.09
CA MET A 80 -0.79 11.86 3.63
C MET A 80 0.31 12.69 2.96
N GLU A 81 0.91 13.68 3.64
CA GLU A 81 2.06 14.43 3.12
C GLU A 81 3.26 13.49 2.89
N VAL A 82 3.49 12.52 3.78
CA VAL A 82 4.51 11.48 3.59
C VAL A 82 4.18 10.61 2.38
N ALA A 83 2.93 10.13 2.26
CA ALA A 83 2.50 9.34 1.12
C ALA A 83 2.62 10.10 -0.21
N GLN A 84 2.26 11.40 -0.20
CA GLN A 84 2.38 12.26 -1.37
C GLN A 84 3.83 12.41 -1.83
N LYS A 85 4.79 12.51 -0.90
CA LYS A 85 6.22 12.56 -1.22
C LYS A 85 6.65 11.35 -2.05
N TYR A 86 6.20 10.13 -1.68
CA TYR A 86 6.51 8.94 -2.46
C TYR A 86 5.84 8.92 -3.84
N LEU A 87 4.66 9.51 -3.99
CA LEU A 87 3.94 9.50 -5.26
C LEU A 87 4.46 10.53 -6.25
N SER A 88 4.99 11.67 -5.77
CA SER A 88 5.36 12.82 -6.61
C SER A 88 6.87 13.06 -6.75
N ASP A 89 7.66 12.66 -5.77
CA ASP A 89 9.09 13.04 -5.67
C ASP A 89 9.90 11.96 -4.95
N CYS A 90 9.78 10.72 -5.39
CA CYS A 90 10.51 9.57 -4.88
C CYS A 90 11.85 9.43 -5.61
N GLU A 91 12.92 9.14 -4.88
CA GLU A 91 14.23 8.79 -5.47
C GLU A 91 14.22 7.38 -6.08
N MET A 92 13.36 6.49 -5.55
CA MET A 92 13.16 5.16 -6.11
C MET A 92 12.43 5.23 -7.46
N ASP A 93 12.81 4.33 -8.37
CA ASP A 93 12.08 4.16 -9.61
C ASP A 93 10.62 3.72 -9.33
N ILE A 94 9.67 4.22 -10.13
CA ILE A 94 8.23 3.93 -9.94
C ILE A 94 7.99 2.41 -9.86
N ARG A 95 8.66 1.63 -10.68
CA ARG A 95 8.55 0.17 -10.68
C ARG A 95 8.96 -0.43 -9.33
N ASP A 96 10.11 -0.05 -8.83
CA ASP A 96 10.67 -0.58 -7.57
C ASP A 96 9.77 -0.21 -6.39
N ARG A 97 9.29 1.03 -6.38
CA ARG A 97 8.30 1.53 -5.42
C ARG A 97 7.03 0.69 -5.44
N GLU A 98 6.43 0.48 -6.61
CA GLU A 98 5.18 -0.29 -6.71
C GLU A 98 5.37 -1.76 -6.32
N LEU A 99 6.50 -2.38 -6.64
CA LEU A 99 6.82 -3.73 -6.19
C LEU A 99 6.87 -3.81 -4.67
N ALA A 100 7.54 -2.86 -4.01
CA ALA A 100 7.61 -2.82 -2.54
C ALA A 100 6.20 -2.61 -1.92
N ILE A 101 5.41 -1.68 -2.47
CA ILE A 101 4.05 -1.40 -1.99
C ILE A 101 3.14 -2.62 -2.17
N LEU A 102 3.17 -3.24 -3.34
CA LEU A 102 2.37 -4.43 -3.60
C LEU A 102 2.75 -5.56 -2.63
N ARG A 103 4.05 -5.78 -2.38
CA ARG A 103 4.47 -6.84 -1.46
C ARG A 103 3.97 -6.60 -0.04
N ILE A 104 4.12 -5.40 0.51
CA ILE A 104 3.64 -5.10 1.86
C ILE A 104 2.11 -5.13 1.95
N ALA A 105 1.40 -4.69 0.90
CA ALA A 105 -0.05 -4.75 0.82
C ALA A 105 -0.56 -6.20 0.83
N TRP A 106 0.10 -7.09 0.06
CA TRP A 106 -0.20 -8.52 0.02
C TRP A 106 0.04 -9.19 1.37
N LEU A 107 1.22 -9.02 1.95
CA LEU A 107 1.57 -9.57 3.27
C LEU A 107 0.64 -9.07 4.38
N SER A 108 0.12 -7.85 4.25
CA SER A 108 -0.83 -7.26 5.19
C SER A 108 -2.29 -7.63 4.90
N GLN A 109 -2.54 -8.39 3.83
CA GLN A 109 -3.88 -8.75 3.38
C GLN A 109 -4.80 -7.53 3.36
N ALA A 110 -4.37 -6.47 2.64
CA ALA A 110 -5.03 -5.17 2.59
C ALA A 110 -5.74 -4.96 1.24
N PRO A 111 -7.06 -5.26 1.14
CA PRO A 111 -7.78 -5.24 -0.14
C PRO A 111 -7.85 -3.85 -0.77
N PHE A 112 -7.95 -2.79 0.03
CA PHE A 112 -7.97 -1.42 -0.48
C PHE A 112 -6.65 -1.06 -1.14
N GLU A 113 -5.54 -1.29 -0.43
CA GLU A 113 -4.19 -0.96 -0.88
C GLU A 113 -3.78 -1.80 -2.08
N TRP A 114 -3.95 -3.11 -1.98
CA TRP A 114 -3.65 -4.04 -3.06
C TRP A 114 -4.40 -3.67 -4.35
N GLY A 115 -5.73 -3.56 -4.29
CA GLY A 115 -6.54 -3.26 -5.48
C GLY A 115 -6.22 -1.92 -6.12
N SER A 116 -5.82 -0.91 -5.33
CA SER A 116 -5.40 0.41 -5.81
C SER A 116 -4.05 0.35 -6.51
N HIS A 117 -3.05 -0.29 -5.87
CA HIS A 117 -1.69 -0.34 -6.37
C HIS A 117 -1.51 -1.33 -7.53
N VAL A 118 -2.31 -2.39 -7.66
CA VAL A 118 -2.37 -3.21 -8.88
C VAL A 118 -2.72 -2.36 -10.10
N LYS A 119 -3.68 -1.44 -9.99
CA LYS A 119 -4.03 -0.53 -11.09
C LYS A 119 -2.88 0.42 -11.45
N ILE A 120 -2.19 0.96 -10.45
CA ILE A 120 -1.04 1.87 -10.64
C ILE A 120 0.13 1.09 -11.26
N ALA A 121 0.46 -0.07 -10.73
CA ALA A 121 1.54 -0.92 -11.19
C ALA A 121 1.37 -1.29 -12.68
N LYS A 122 0.17 -1.70 -13.09
CA LYS A 122 -0.14 -2.02 -14.49
C LYS A 122 0.03 -0.81 -15.42
N ARG A 123 -0.40 0.37 -15.01
CA ARG A 123 -0.20 1.61 -15.79
C ARG A 123 1.28 1.94 -15.96
N ASN A 124 2.14 1.47 -15.06
CA ASN A 124 3.59 1.64 -15.09
C ASN A 124 4.34 0.40 -15.62
N GLY A 125 3.65 -0.50 -16.33
CA GLY A 125 4.26 -1.59 -17.09
C GLY A 125 4.58 -2.85 -16.29
N ILE A 126 4.13 -2.97 -15.03
CA ILE A 126 4.22 -4.23 -14.27
C ILE A 126 3.13 -5.18 -14.79
N THR A 127 3.54 -6.36 -15.23
CA THR A 127 2.63 -7.34 -15.85
C THR A 127 1.80 -8.11 -14.83
N SER A 128 0.74 -8.79 -15.27
CA SER A 128 -0.05 -9.66 -14.40
C SER A 128 0.78 -10.81 -13.83
N GLU A 129 1.70 -11.38 -14.62
CA GLU A 129 2.61 -12.44 -14.18
C GLU A 129 3.57 -11.93 -13.10
N GLU A 130 3.99 -10.67 -13.16
CA GLU A 130 4.82 -10.06 -12.13
C GLU A 130 4.01 -9.80 -10.85
N ILE A 131 2.76 -9.39 -10.97
CA ILE A 131 1.85 -9.24 -9.83
C ILE A 131 1.61 -10.58 -9.12
N GLU A 132 1.45 -11.66 -9.87
CA GLU A 132 1.37 -13.02 -9.30
C GLU A 132 2.65 -13.41 -8.59
N ARG A 133 3.81 -13.13 -9.18
CA ARG A 133 5.11 -13.33 -8.51
C ARG A 133 5.28 -12.50 -7.23
N VAL A 134 4.70 -11.28 -7.17
CA VAL A 134 4.68 -10.50 -5.92
C VAL A 134 3.94 -11.26 -4.82
N MET A 135 2.87 -11.97 -5.13
CA MET A 135 2.14 -12.78 -4.15
C MET A 135 3.00 -13.93 -3.61
N GLU A 136 3.73 -14.64 -4.51
CA GLU A 136 4.67 -15.69 -4.12
C GLU A 136 5.88 -15.16 -3.33
N GLY A 137 6.29 -13.91 -3.59
CA GLY A 137 7.37 -13.22 -2.88
C GLY A 137 8.75 -13.40 -3.47
N SER A 138 9.77 -13.24 -2.60
CA SER A 138 11.19 -13.24 -3.00
C SER A 138 11.67 -14.58 -3.57
N SER A 139 11.01 -15.69 -3.22
CA SER A 139 11.31 -17.05 -3.70
C SER A 139 10.83 -17.30 -5.12
N ALA A 140 9.88 -16.51 -5.64
CA ALA A 140 9.35 -16.69 -6.98
C ALA A 140 10.46 -16.72 -8.05
N PRO A 141 10.38 -17.64 -9.02
CA PRO A 141 11.35 -17.69 -10.13
C PRO A 141 11.17 -16.49 -11.06
N GLY A 142 12.25 -16.12 -11.78
CA GLY A 142 12.18 -15.09 -12.81
C GLY A 142 12.32 -13.64 -12.34
N TRP A 143 12.53 -13.39 -11.05
CA TRP A 143 12.89 -12.06 -10.56
C TRP A 143 14.29 -11.64 -11.04
N ARG A 144 14.45 -10.37 -11.43
CA ARG A 144 15.77 -9.76 -11.49
C ARG A 144 16.36 -9.72 -10.06
N LYS A 145 17.69 -9.65 -9.96
CA LYS A 145 18.36 -9.58 -8.64
C LYS A 145 17.85 -8.42 -7.79
N GLN A 146 17.65 -7.26 -8.41
CA GLN A 146 17.11 -6.06 -7.77
C GLN A 146 15.69 -6.29 -7.24
N ASP A 147 14.77 -6.83 -8.07
CA ASP A 147 13.39 -7.08 -7.69
C ASP A 147 13.32 -8.07 -6.50
N ARG A 148 14.13 -9.12 -6.56
CA ARG A 148 14.25 -10.12 -5.47
C ARG A 148 14.73 -9.49 -4.16
N ALA A 149 15.71 -8.58 -4.23
CA ALA A 149 16.24 -7.90 -3.05
C ALA A 149 15.18 -7.01 -2.41
N ILE A 150 14.36 -6.31 -3.22
CA ILE A 150 13.21 -5.52 -2.73
C ILE A 150 12.20 -6.42 -2.03
N MET A 151 11.78 -7.51 -2.68
CA MET A 151 10.81 -8.45 -2.11
C MET A 151 11.29 -8.97 -0.75
N ARG A 152 12.54 -9.44 -0.69
CA ARG A 152 13.15 -9.97 0.54
C ARG A 152 13.22 -8.92 1.64
N ALA A 153 13.63 -7.70 1.33
CA ALA A 153 13.67 -6.62 2.31
C ALA A 153 12.29 -6.32 2.89
N VAL A 154 11.25 -6.26 2.06
CA VAL A 154 9.87 -6.04 2.53
C VAL A 154 9.37 -7.18 3.39
N GLU A 155 9.71 -8.42 3.05
CA GLU A 155 9.38 -9.61 3.86
C GLU A 155 10.05 -9.57 5.22
N GLU A 156 11.35 -9.31 5.27
CA GLU A 156 12.13 -9.20 6.50
C GLU A 156 11.59 -8.05 7.39
N LEU A 157 11.29 -6.89 6.81
CA LEU A 157 10.67 -5.77 7.53
C LEU A 157 9.29 -6.13 8.07
N HIS A 158 8.51 -6.91 7.32
CA HIS A 158 7.18 -7.31 7.75
C HIS A 158 7.23 -8.27 8.95
N PHE A 159 8.16 -9.23 8.97
CA PHE A 159 8.22 -10.28 9.98
C PHE A 159 9.14 -9.96 11.16
N ASP A 160 10.29 -9.34 10.88
CA ASP A 160 11.34 -9.10 11.87
C ASP A 160 11.55 -7.61 12.21
N SER A 161 10.93 -6.70 11.47
CA SER A 161 11.16 -5.25 11.58
C SER A 161 12.61 -4.84 11.32
N MET A 162 13.38 -5.64 10.64
CA MET A 162 14.80 -5.43 10.35
C MET A 162 15.18 -6.11 9.03
N VAL A 163 16.04 -5.48 8.25
CA VAL A 163 16.66 -6.07 7.05
C VAL A 163 17.96 -6.75 7.47
N THR A 164 18.17 -7.98 7.01
CA THR A 164 19.42 -8.72 7.28
C THR A 164 20.61 -8.13 6.54
N ASP A 165 21.84 -8.37 7.03
CA ASP A 165 23.07 -7.88 6.40
C ASP A 165 23.24 -8.39 4.95
N ASP A 166 22.82 -9.62 4.68
CA ASP A 166 22.86 -10.22 3.34
C ASP A 166 21.93 -9.47 2.38
N THR A 167 20.69 -9.24 2.79
CA THR A 167 19.71 -8.49 1.99
C THR A 167 20.13 -7.03 1.83
N TRP A 168 20.70 -6.43 2.87
CA TRP A 168 21.24 -5.08 2.81
C TRP A 168 22.38 -4.97 1.77
N SER A 169 23.30 -5.92 1.78
CA SER A 169 24.40 -5.98 0.80
C SER A 169 23.88 -6.16 -0.63
N ASP A 170 22.83 -6.95 -0.83
CA ASP A 170 22.19 -7.10 -2.14
C ASP A 170 21.56 -5.79 -2.61
N LEU A 171 20.85 -5.08 -1.74
CA LEU A 171 20.23 -3.76 -2.06
C LEU A 171 21.27 -2.70 -2.41
N GLN A 172 22.41 -2.66 -1.69
CA GLN A 172 23.48 -1.70 -1.94
C GLN A 172 24.13 -1.81 -3.33
N GLN A 173 23.94 -2.95 -4.02
CA GLN A 173 24.40 -3.10 -5.41
C GLN A 173 23.58 -2.22 -6.39
N PHE A 174 22.38 -1.80 -6.01
CA PHE A 174 21.43 -1.09 -6.88
C PHE A 174 21.04 0.27 -6.32
N TYR A 175 21.11 0.47 -5.00
CA TYR A 175 20.57 1.63 -4.31
C TYR A 175 21.65 2.41 -3.58
N ASN A 176 21.57 3.74 -3.68
CA ASN A 176 22.28 4.66 -2.81
C ASN A 176 21.56 4.81 -1.46
N ASP A 177 22.18 5.52 -0.53
CA ASP A 177 21.66 5.72 0.83
C ASP A 177 20.26 6.32 0.85
N LYS A 178 19.93 7.24 -0.06
CA LYS A 178 18.59 7.84 -0.13
C LYS A 178 17.51 6.81 -0.47
N LYS A 179 17.72 6.03 -1.53
CA LYS A 179 16.80 4.97 -1.95
C LYS A 179 16.65 3.88 -0.87
N LEU A 180 17.74 3.55 -0.16
CA LEU A 180 17.69 2.61 0.96
C LEU A 180 16.80 3.14 2.10
N ILE A 181 16.99 4.40 2.50
CA ILE A 181 16.16 5.04 3.54
C ILE A 181 14.70 5.11 3.08
N GLU A 182 14.47 5.48 1.82
CA GLU A 182 13.11 5.53 1.25
C GLU A 182 12.42 4.17 1.30
N LEU A 183 13.08 3.08 0.93
CA LEU A 183 12.49 1.73 0.96
C LEU A 183 12.02 1.34 2.37
N LEU A 184 12.86 1.61 3.39
CA LEU A 184 12.52 1.28 4.77
C LEU A 184 11.29 2.06 5.26
N ILE A 185 11.27 3.38 5.02
CA ILE A 185 10.17 4.24 5.44
C ILE A 185 8.91 3.93 4.62
N LEU A 186 9.05 3.67 3.30
CA LEU A 186 7.96 3.28 2.42
C LEU A 186 7.24 2.03 2.92
N ALA A 187 7.99 0.97 3.25
CA ALA A 187 7.40 -0.26 3.77
C ALA A 187 6.62 -0.02 5.07
N GLY A 188 7.18 0.77 6.00
CA GLY A 188 6.50 1.16 7.24
C GLY A 188 5.27 2.02 7.01
N GLN A 189 5.34 2.98 6.09
CA GLN A 189 4.23 3.84 5.70
C GLN A 189 3.04 3.02 5.19
N TYR A 190 3.26 2.13 4.24
CA TYR A 190 2.20 1.31 3.65
C TYR A 190 1.71 0.21 4.60
N LYS A 191 2.54 -0.24 5.54
CA LYS A 191 2.08 -1.08 6.66
C LYS A 191 1.10 -0.33 7.57
N THR A 192 1.39 0.94 7.88
CA THR A 192 0.49 1.83 8.65
C THR A 192 -0.82 2.06 7.90
N VAL A 193 -0.75 2.27 6.58
CA VAL A 193 -1.94 2.39 5.72
C VAL A 193 -2.81 1.13 5.85
N ALA A 194 -2.22 -0.06 5.73
CA ALA A 194 -2.94 -1.32 5.88
C ALA A 194 -3.62 -1.45 7.27
N TYR A 195 -2.98 -1.00 8.34
CA TYR A 195 -3.56 -1.06 9.68
C TYR A 195 -4.87 -0.30 9.79
N TYR A 196 -4.93 0.96 9.38
CA TYR A 196 -6.17 1.73 9.53
C TYR A 196 -7.20 1.34 8.46
N GLN A 197 -6.81 1.06 7.22
CA GLN A 197 -7.75 0.64 6.18
C GLN A 197 -8.47 -0.65 6.56
N ASN A 198 -7.73 -1.68 6.95
CA ASN A 198 -8.29 -2.96 7.36
C ASN A 198 -9.08 -2.84 8.67
N SER A 199 -8.52 -2.15 9.68
CA SER A 199 -9.15 -2.03 11.00
C SER A 199 -10.43 -1.22 10.96
N LEU A 200 -10.48 -0.15 10.19
CA LEU A 200 -11.66 0.67 10.02
C LEU A 200 -12.65 0.10 8.99
N ARG A 201 -12.23 -0.90 8.20
CA ARG A 201 -12.99 -1.44 7.06
C ARG A 201 -13.38 -0.33 6.10
N LEU A 202 -12.38 0.43 5.64
CA LEU A 202 -12.64 1.53 4.72
C LEU A 202 -13.30 1.02 3.44
N PRO A 203 -14.33 1.72 2.95
CA PRO A 203 -14.98 1.36 1.70
C PRO A 203 -13.97 1.36 0.55
N LEU A 204 -13.99 0.32 -0.27
CA LEU A 204 -13.17 0.28 -1.47
C LEU A 204 -13.81 1.14 -2.56
N PRO A 205 -13.00 1.76 -3.42
CA PRO A 205 -13.51 2.45 -4.60
C PRO A 205 -14.38 1.53 -5.46
N GLU A 206 -15.40 2.09 -6.11
CA GLU A 206 -16.28 1.34 -7.01
C GLU A 206 -15.46 0.60 -8.08
N GLY A 207 -15.83 -0.64 -8.37
CA GLY A 207 -15.13 -1.51 -9.32
C GLY A 207 -13.75 -1.99 -8.83
N SER A 208 -13.39 -1.80 -7.56
CA SER A 208 -12.19 -2.40 -6.99
C SER A 208 -12.37 -3.91 -6.81
N MET A 209 -11.40 -4.69 -7.25
CA MET A 209 -11.36 -6.14 -7.07
C MET A 209 -10.76 -6.57 -5.72
N GLY A 210 -10.33 -5.61 -4.88
CA GLY A 210 -9.69 -5.94 -3.60
C GLY A 210 -8.50 -6.88 -3.79
N LEU A 211 -8.38 -7.90 -2.92
CA LEU A 211 -7.31 -8.91 -2.99
C LEU A 211 -7.37 -9.82 -4.23
N LEU A 212 -8.46 -9.79 -4.99
CA LEU A 212 -8.60 -10.54 -6.24
C LEU A 212 -8.07 -9.80 -7.47
N ALA A 213 -7.61 -8.56 -7.33
CA ALA A 213 -7.00 -7.81 -8.42
C ALA A 213 -5.69 -8.48 -8.91
N ARG A 214 -5.53 -8.51 -10.21
CA ARG A 214 -4.35 -9.06 -10.91
C ARG A 214 -3.90 -8.10 -12.01
#